data_fc9bff9f1991a27311b9fd9b624e1949
#
_entry.id   fc9bff9f1991a27311b9fd9b624e1949
#
_cell.length_a   1.000
_cell.length_b   1.000
_cell.length_c   1.000
_cell.angle_alpha   90.00
_cell.angle_beta   90.00
_cell.angle_gamma   90.00
#
_symmetry.space_group_name_H-M   'P 1'
#
loop_
_entity.id
_entity.type
_entity.pdbx_description
1 polymer ?
#
loop_
_entity_poly.entity_id
_entity_poly.type
_entity_poly.pdbx_seq_one_letter_code
_entity_poly.pdbx_strand_id
1 'polypeptide(L)'
;MSVDHIEDVRPSFETLELGPDDVDLLVVSDSEQILGIGDWGVNGTDISIGKLAVYTAAAGIRPERTIAVNLDVGTDNAYLLNDPSYLGNRHARVRGERYDELIHEYLEVVSELYPHALLHFEDFGASNARRILVQ
;
A
#
# COMPACT_ATOMS: atom_id res chain seq x y z
N MET A 1 -4.78 -3.45 -3.14
CA MET A 1 -4.26 -4.00 -4.44
C MET A 1 -3.61 -5.33 -4.14
N SER A 2 -3.89 -6.36 -4.94
CA SER A 2 -3.52 -7.75 -4.62
C SER A 2 -2.39 -8.24 -5.51
N VAL A 3 -1.41 -8.95 -4.92
CA VAL A 3 -0.35 -9.65 -5.67
C VAL A 3 -0.89 -10.76 -6.56
N ASP A 4 -2.08 -11.26 -6.25
CA ASP A 4 -2.76 -12.27 -7.07
C ASP A 4 -3.40 -11.70 -8.33
N HIS A 5 -3.63 -10.37 -8.35
CA HIS A 5 -4.29 -9.61 -9.41
C HIS A 5 -3.54 -8.30 -9.68
N ILE A 6 -2.29 -8.39 -10.15
CA ILE A 6 -1.44 -7.22 -10.43
C ILE A 6 -2.05 -6.36 -11.54
N GLU A 7 -2.73 -6.97 -12.50
CA GLU A 7 -3.46 -6.32 -13.59
C GLU A 7 -4.53 -5.35 -13.11
N ASP A 8 -5.02 -5.48 -11.87
CA ASP A 8 -6.04 -4.62 -11.29
C ASP A 8 -5.46 -3.33 -10.65
N VAL A 9 -4.13 -3.15 -10.61
CA VAL A 9 -3.52 -1.97 -9.99
C VAL A 9 -3.98 -0.69 -10.69
N ARG A 10 -3.81 -0.59 -12.00
CA ARG A 10 -4.26 0.57 -12.79
C ARG A 10 -5.77 0.77 -12.73
N PRO A 11 -6.62 -0.22 -13.03
CA PRO A 11 -8.07 -0.06 -12.93
C PRO A 11 -8.54 0.42 -11.55
N SER A 12 -7.88 -0.05 -10.46
CA SER A 12 -8.21 0.38 -9.11
C SER A 12 -8.03 1.89 -8.92
N PHE A 13 -6.94 2.47 -9.41
CA PHE A 13 -6.74 3.92 -9.35
C PHE A 13 -7.70 4.69 -10.26
N GLU A 14 -7.97 4.18 -11.46
CA GLU A 14 -8.89 4.82 -12.41
C GLU A 14 -10.33 4.93 -11.86
N THR A 15 -10.75 4.02 -10.97
CA THR A 15 -12.07 4.11 -10.32
C THR A 15 -12.22 5.32 -9.40
N LEU A 16 -11.10 5.95 -8.99
CA LEU A 16 -11.14 7.15 -8.14
C LEU A 16 -11.52 8.41 -8.94
N GLU A 17 -11.44 8.35 -10.27
CA GLU A 17 -11.73 9.49 -11.17
C GLU A 17 -10.94 10.77 -10.82
N LEU A 18 -9.70 10.61 -10.30
CA LEU A 18 -8.80 11.71 -9.93
C LEU A 18 -7.80 11.98 -11.06
N GLY A 19 -7.60 13.25 -11.36
CA GLY A 19 -6.61 13.70 -12.34
C GLY A 19 -5.20 13.86 -11.77
N PRO A 20 -4.21 14.16 -12.62
CA PRO A 20 -2.79 14.23 -12.24
C PRO A 20 -2.48 15.34 -11.22
N ASP A 21 -3.32 16.35 -11.12
CA ASP A 21 -3.16 17.47 -10.19
C ASP A 21 -4.06 17.36 -8.96
N ASP A 22 -4.82 16.26 -8.81
CA ASP A 22 -5.78 16.10 -7.72
C ASP A 22 -5.19 15.40 -6.49
N VAL A 23 -4.00 14.80 -6.61
CA VAL A 23 -3.36 14.04 -5.54
C VAL A 23 -2.02 14.65 -5.16
N ASP A 24 -1.84 14.97 -3.86
CA ASP A 24 -0.58 15.50 -3.32
C ASP A 24 0.25 14.44 -2.61
N LEU A 25 -0.38 13.41 -2.05
CA LEU A 25 0.27 12.41 -1.21
C LEU A 25 -0.41 11.05 -1.29
N LEU A 26 0.40 10.01 -1.51
CA LEU A 26 -0.02 8.62 -1.30
C LEU A 26 0.78 8.03 -0.13
N VAL A 27 0.09 7.36 0.79
CA VAL A 27 0.74 6.50 1.80
C VAL A 27 0.44 5.06 1.45
N VAL A 28 1.50 4.30 1.19
CA VAL A 28 1.43 2.89 0.81
C VAL A 28 2.11 2.01 1.86
N SER A 29 1.51 0.85 2.14
CA SER A 29 2.06 -0.16 3.06
C SER A 29 1.79 -1.57 2.54
N ASP A 30 2.71 -2.51 2.78
CA ASP A 30 2.43 -3.95 2.71
C ASP A 30 2.07 -4.53 4.08
N SER A 31 2.10 -3.70 5.13
CA SER A 31 1.68 -4.00 6.50
C SER A 31 2.42 -5.19 7.14
N GLU A 32 3.68 -5.41 6.75
CA GLU A 32 4.49 -6.52 7.27
C GLU A 32 5.06 -6.21 8.67
N GLN A 33 5.55 -4.98 8.89
CA GLN A 33 6.26 -4.63 10.13
C GLN A 33 5.70 -3.38 10.80
N ILE A 34 4.40 -3.43 11.15
CA ILE A 34 3.75 -2.36 11.89
C ILE A 34 4.28 -2.33 13.32
N LEU A 35 4.78 -1.17 13.76
CA LEU A 35 5.33 -0.99 15.11
C LEU A 35 4.30 -1.37 16.20
N GLY A 36 4.68 -2.32 17.05
CA GLY A 36 3.84 -2.82 18.14
C GLY A 36 2.76 -3.84 17.75
N ILE A 37 2.59 -4.12 16.43
CA ILE A 37 1.59 -5.05 15.91
C ILE A 37 2.27 -6.19 15.13
N GLY A 38 3.20 -5.86 14.23
CA GLY A 38 3.81 -6.80 13.29
C GLY A 38 3.00 -6.92 12.01
N ASP A 39 2.92 -8.15 11.46
CA ASP A 39 2.17 -8.45 10.26
C ASP A 39 0.65 -8.38 10.51
N TRP A 40 -0.01 -7.45 9.85
CA TRP A 40 -1.45 -7.22 9.97
C TRP A 40 -2.22 -7.39 8.64
N GLY A 41 -1.52 -7.78 7.56
CA GLY A 41 -2.12 -7.97 6.24
C GLY A 41 -2.94 -6.76 5.80
N VAL A 42 -4.07 -6.96 5.13
CA VAL A 42 -4.90 -5.84 4.64
C VAL A 42 -5.52 -4.99 5.76
N ASN A 43 -5.60 -5.51 6.99
CA ASN A 43 -6.08 -4.72 8.13
C ASN A 43 -5.14 -3.53 8.43
N GLY A 44 -3.88 -3.60 7.99
CA GLY A 44 -2.94 -2.49 8.09
C GLY A 44 -3.28 -1.27 7.22
N THR A 45 -4.30 -1.32 6.39
CA THR A 45 -4.82 -0.14 5.66
C THR A 45 -5.13 1.01 6.63
N ASP A 46 -5.63 0.72 7.83
CA ASP A 46 -5.91 1.72 8.86
C ASP A 46 -4.66 2.48 9.31
N ILE A 47 -3.48 1.89 9.19
CA ILE A 47 -2.19 2.55 9.49
C ILE A 47 -1.91 3.64 8.45
N SER A 48 -2.07 3.34 7.16
CA SER A 48 -1.93 4.32 6.09
C SER A 48 -2.93 5.47 6.24
N ILE A 49 -4.18 5.17 6.56
CA ILE A 49 -5.23 6.16 6.84
C ILE A 49 -4.84 7.03 8.06
N GLY A 50 -4.38 6.41 9.14
CA GLY A 50 -3.93 7.12 10.34
C GLY A 50 -2.74 8.04 10.06
N LYS A 51 -1.78 7.60 9.24
CA LYS A 51 -0.65 8.42 8.82
C LYS A 51 -1.12 9.65 8.02
N LEU A 52 -2.05 9.47 7.08
CA LEU A 52 -2.63 10.58 6.33
C LEU A 52 -3.36 11.58 7.24
N ALA A 53 -4.07 11.12 8.25
CA ALA A 53 -4.71 12.00 9.25
C ALA A 53 -3.67 12.84 10.01
N VAL A 54 -2.50 12.27 10.34
CA VAL A 54 -1.39 13.03 10.95
C VAL A 54 -0.85 14.08 9.99
N TYR A 55 -0.66 13.76 8.73
CA TYR A 55 -0.24 14.75 7.72
C TYR A 55 -1.24 15.88 7.56
N THR A 56 -2.53 15.56 7.56
CA THR A 56 -3.59 16.59 7.53
C THR A 56 -3.50 17.49 8.75
N ALA A 57 -3.43 16.93 9.95
CA ALA A 57 -3.44 17.69 11.20
C ALA A 57 -2.16 18.50 11.42
N ALA A 58 -0.98 17.95 11.07
CA ALA A 58 0.31 18.55 11.39
C ALA A 58 0.91 19.36 10.23
N ALA A 59 0.64 18.99 8.99
CA ALA A 59 1.21 19.64 7.81
C ALA A 59 0.19 20.35 6.93
N GLY A 60 -1.10 20.27 7.27
CA GLY A 60 -2.16 20.97 6.54
C GLY A 60 -2.44 20.37 5.15
N ILE A 61 -2.05 19.13 4.90
CA ILE A 61 -2.37 18.44 3.65
C ILE A 61 -3.87 18.18 3.62
N ARG A 62 -4.51 18.54 2.53
CA ARG A 62 -5.96 18.39 2.36
C ARG A 62 -6.31 16.91 2.20
N PRO A 63 -7.21 16.34 3.03
CA PRO A 63 -7.52 14.91 3.02
C PRO A 63 -8.07 14.42 1.69
N GLU A 64 -8.83 15.25 0.97
CA GLU A 64 -9.37 14.93 -0.35
C GLU A 64 -8.30 14.83 -1.45
N ARG A 65 -7.05 15.19 -1.16
CA ARG A 65 -5.90 15.11 -2.06
C ARG A 65 -4.92 14.01 -1.64
N THR A 66 -5.39 13.05 -0.88
CA THR A 66 -4.56 11.96 -0.36
C THR A 66 -5.15 10.59 -0.66
N ILE A 67 -4.30 9.59 -0.87
CA ILE A 67 -4.72 8.21 -1.11
C ILE A 67 -3.98 7.27 -0.13
N ALA A 68 -4.75 6.45 0.60
CA ALA A 68 -4.22 5.34 1.38
C ALA A 68 -4.19 4.07 0.52
N VAL A 69 -3.03 3.42 0.45
CA VAL A 69 -2.84 2.20 -0.34
C VAL A 69 -2.35 1.07 0.56
N ASN A 70 -2.94 -0.11 0.41
CA ASN A 70 -2.41 -1.35 0.94
C ASN A 70 -2.06 -2.30 -0.21
N LEU A 71 -0.85 -2.85 -0.18
CA LEU A 71 -0.40 -3.88 -1.10
C LEU A 71 -0.59 -5.23 -0.42
N ASP A 72 -1.64 -5.94 -0.81
CA ASP A 72 -1.96 -7.26 -0.28
C ASP A 72 -1.09 -8.32 -0.95
N VAL A 73 -0.05 -8.69 -0.26
CA VAL A 73 0.90 -9.73 -0.68
C VAL A 73 0.72 -11.04 0.10
N GLY A 74 -0.42 -11.20 0.77
CA GLY A 74 -0.67 -12.26 1.75
C GLY A 74 -0.20 -11.86 3.15
N THR A 75 -0.25 -12.79 4.09
CA THR A 75 0.15 -12.57 5.49
C THR A 75 0.75 -13.83 6.09
N ASP A 76 1.79 -13.65 6.92
CA ASP A 76 2.36 -14.73 7.74
C ASP A 76 1.70 -14.79 9.13
N ASN A 77 0.69 -13.95 9.40
CA ASN A 77 -0.07 -13.93 10.64
C ASN A 77 -1.12 -15.06 10.65
N ALA A 78 -0.85 -16.11 11.42
CA ALA A 78 -1.73 -17.27 11.52
C ALA A 78 -3.14 -16.95 12.05
N TYR A 79 -3.31 -15.89 12.84
CA TYR A 79 -4.64 -15.48 13.29
C TYR A 79 -5.49 -14.99 12.13
N LEU A 80 -4.91 -14.15 11.24
CA LEU A 80 -5.61 -13.64 10.08
C LEU A 80 -5.93 -14.74 9.08
N LEU A 81 -4.99 -15.66 8.83
CA LEU A 81 -5.21 -16.78 7.91
C LEU A 81 -6.38 -17.69 8.35
N ASN A 82 -6.62 -17.79 9.68
CA ASN A 82 -7.68 -18.62 10.25
C ASN A 82 -8.97 -17.82 10.58
N ASP A 83 -8.96 -16.50 10.47
CA ASP A 83 -10.15 -15.68 10.71
C ASP A 83 -11.07 -15.70 9.48
N PRO A 84 -12.31 -16.24 9.58
CA PRO A 84 -13.23 -16.28 8.45
C PRO A 84 -13.67 -14.89 7.95
N SER A 85 -13.49 -13.85 8.76
CA SER A 85 -13.81 -12.45 8.41
C SER A 85 -12.65 -11.69 7.75
N TYR A 86 -11.44 -12.28 7.69
CA TYR A 86 -10.30 -11.64 7.05
C TYR A 86 -10.52 -11.49 5.54
N LEU A 87 -10.39 -10.27 5.03
CA LEU A 87 -10.69 -9.91 3.64
C LEU A 87 -9.50 -9.98 2.69
N GLY A 88 -8.28 -10.16 3.23
CA GLY A 88 -7.05 -10.22 2.43
C GLY A 88 -6.80 -11.60 1.84
N ASN A 89 -5.73 -11.69 1.03
CA ASN A 89 -5.24 -12.93 0.45
C ASN A 89 -4.90 -13.95 1.55
N ARG A 90 -5.47 -15.18 1.45
CA ARG A 90 -5.34 -16.22 2.48
C ARG A 90 -4.19 -17.18 2.20
N HIS A 91 -3.00 -16.64 2.00
CA HIS A 91 -1.76 -17.40 1.83
C HIS A 91 -0.60 -16.68 2.52
N ALA A 92 0.52 -17.39 2.70
CA ALA A 92 1.75 -16.79 3.21
C ALA A 92 2.22 -15.64 2.32
N ARG A 93 2.96 -14.68 2.89
CA ARG A 93 3.48 -13.53 2.14
C ARG A 93 4.28 -13.97 0.92
N VAL A 94 3.91 -13.43 -0.22
CA VAL A 94 4.67 -13.55 -1.46
C VAL A 94 5.90 -12.66 -1.36
N ARG A 95 7.05 -13.19 -1.83
CA ARG A 95 8.36 -12.52 -1.80
C ARG A 95 9.06 -12.73 -3.14
N GLY A 96 10.15 -12.02 -3.37
CA GLY A 96 10.95 -12.17 -4.57
C GLY A 96 10.31 -11.55 -5.81
N GLU A 97 10.50 -12.15 -6.97
CA GLU A 97 10.14 -11.57 -8.27
C GLU A 97 8.67 -11.15 -8.36
N ARG A 98 7.75 -11.98 -7.88
CA ARG A 98 6.31 -11.65 -7.93
C ARG A 98 5.95 -10.45 -7.05
N TYR A 99 6.63 -10.29 -5.90
CA TYR A 99 6.52 -9.09 -5.08
C TYR A 99 7.05 -7.86 -5.82
N ASP A 100 8.21 -8.01 -6.46
CA ASP A 100 8.84 -6.90 -7.21
C ASP A 100 7.98 -6.48 -8.41
N GLU A 101 7.32 -7.42 -9.10
CA GLU A 101 6.36 -7.13 -10.16
C GLU A 101 5.21 -6.23 -9.68
N LEU A 102 4.62 -6.54 -8.51
CA LEU A 102 3.57 -5.72 -7.93
C LEU A 102 4.07 -4.30 -7.59
N ILE A 103 5.27 -4.20 -6.98
CA ILE A 103 5.87 -2.90 -6.63
C ILE A 103 6.15 -2.09 -7.90
N HIS A 104 6.70 -2.74 -8.92
CA HIS A 104 7.01 -2.09 -10.19
C HIS A 104 5.75 -1.55 -10.85
N GLU A 105 4.71 -2.37 -10.99
CA GLU A 105 3.41 -1.96 -11.54
C GLU A 105 2.80 -0.81 -10.74
N TYR A 106 2.83 -0.89 -9.40
CA TYR A 106 2.36 0.19 -8.54
C TYR A 106 3.10 1.50 -8.81
N LEU A 107 4.43 1.47 -8.86
CA LEU A 107 5.25 2.66 -9.09
C LEU A 107 5.03 3.24 -10.48
N GLU A 108 4.96 2.40 -11.51
CA GLU A 108 4.72 2.82 -12.89
C GLU A 108 3.35 3.53 -13.01
N VAL A 109 2.30 2.88 -12.52
CA VAL A 109 0.93 3.41 -12.58
C VAL A 109 0.81 4.74 -11.82
N VAL A 110 1.33 4.80 -10.59
CA VAL A 110 1.22 6.01 -9.76
C VAL A 110 2.04 7.16 -10.33
N SER A 111 3.24 6.88 -10.84
CA SER A 111 4.08 7.91 -11.46
C SER A 111 3.45 8.49 -12.73
N GLU A 112 2.69 7.68 -13.47
CA GLU A 112 1.97 8.12 -14.66
C GLU A 112 0.71 8.91 -14.31
N LEU A 113 -0.12 8.39 -13.39
CA LEU A 113 -1.41 8.99 -13.05
C LEU A 113 -1.26 10.23 -12.15
N TYR A 114 -0.29 10.23 -11.23
CA TYR A 114 -0.09 11.29 -10.23
C TYR A 114 1.36 11.77 -10.18
N PRO A 115 1.89 12.35 -11.25
CA PRO A 115 3.32 12.67 -11.41
C PRO A 115 3.85 13.72 -10.41
N HIS A 116 2.97 14.42 -9.72
CA HIS A 116 3.30 15.47 -8.75
C HIS A 116 3.09 15.03 -7.29
N ALA A 117 2.56 13.83 -7.08
CA ALA A 117 2.28 13.32 -5.74
C ALA A 117 3.54 12.82 -5.04
N LEU A 118 3.63 13.07 -3.74
CA LEU A 118 4.64 12.46 -2.87
C LEU A 118 4.23 11.01 -2.55
N LEU A 119 5.17 10.08 -2.71
CA LEU A 119 4.98 8.68 -2.31
C LEU A 119 5.63 8.43 -0.95
N HIS A 120 4.84 8.03 0.03
CA HIS A 120 5.31 7.65 1.35
C HIS A 120 5.12 6.15 1.56
N PHE A 121 6.22 5.44 1.77
CA PHE A 121 6.25 4.01 2.09
C PHE A 121 6.29 3.84 3.61
N GLU A 122 5.32 3.08 4.17
CA GLU A 122 5.15 2.91 5.62
C GLU A 122 5.09 1.43 6.00
N ASP A 123 5.80 1.05 7.06
CA ASP A 123 5.72 -0.27 7.70
C ASP A 123 6.00 -1.49 6.79
N PHE A 124 6.85 -1.30 5.80
CA PHE A 124 7.37 -2.40 5.00
C PHE A 124 8.38 -3.23 5.77
N GLY A 125 8.42 -4.54 5.54
CA GLY A 125 9.47 -5.39 6.05
C GLY A 125 10.87 -4.89 5.64
N ALA A 126 11.85 -4.94 6.55
CA ALA A 126 13.18 -4.36 6.32
C ALA A 126 13.88 -4.89 5.05
N SER A 127 13.65 -6.15 4.68
CA SER A 127 14.17 -6.75 3.45
C SER A 127 13.50 -6.16 2.20
N ASN A 128 12.19 -5.94 2.26
CA ASN A 128 11.40 -5.38 1.16
C ASN A 128 11.70 -3.89 0.98
N ALA A 129 11.79 -3.13 2.07
CA ALA A 129 12.13 -1.70 2.04
C ALA A 129 13.45 -1.44 1.29
N ARG A 130 14.48 -2.28 1.51
CA ARG A 130 15.77 -2.16 0.79
C ARG A 130 15.64 -2.44 -0.70
N ARG A 131 14.78 -3.38 -1.10
CA ARG A 131 14.55 -3.71 -2.52
C ARG A 131 13.81 -2.60 -3.25
N ILE A 132 12.83 -1.99 -2.60
CA ILE A 132 12.06 -0.86 -3.16
C ILE A 132 12.96 0.35 -3.42
N LEU A 133 13.91 0.64 -2.53
CA LEU A 133 14.80 1.81 -2.65
C LEU A 133 15.76 1.76 -3.87
N VAL A 134 15.89 0.63 -4.54
CA VAL A 134 16.78 0.45 -5.70
C VAL A 134 16.03 0.24 -7.01
N GLN A 135 14.71 0.31 -7.01
CA GLN A 135 13.86 0.34 -8.19
C GLN A 135 13.57 1.79 -8.59
#